data_24bb88407f0293ddda2873872756c50a
#
_entry.id   24bb88407f0293ddda2873872756c50a
#
_cell.length_a   1.000
_cell.length_b   1.000
_cell.length_c   1.000
_cell.angle_alpha   90.00
_cell.angle_beta   90.00
_cell.angle_gamma   90.00
#
_symmetry.space_group_name_H-M   'P 1'
#
loop_
_entity.id
_entity.type
_entity.pdbx_description
1 polymer ?
#
loop_
_entity_poly.entity_id
_entity_poly.type
_entity_poly.pdbx_seq_one_letter_code
_entity_poly.pdbx_strand_id
1 'polypeptide(L)'
;MYAVILAGGSGTRFWPLSRELYPKQFLKISGSKTLLEQTIQRLVNLVPLDKTYIVANKKYVHDITGLFPGSGRRTGPHLLLEPIGRNTAPAIGLAAIQLELREPEALMVVLPADHLIKKTKTFGQVLKAAVAVAEQGSLVTLGIKPSSPDTGYGYIKTGSRFIVQGSRNSKMYHVAAFVEKPDKATAQRYLRSNRYFWNSGIFVWKASVILKEIERLLPGLYKQLLAIKESLGMGREEEILERAYAGLESISIDYGVMEKAKRVIMVEADIGWTDLGSWTAVGQVAKPDRRGNVKVGNVLDLESRDSVVYADKRLVATIGLNNMVVVDSPDATLVCPKERAQDVKKVVERLKKRGAQEHYIHRTVYRPWGSYTVLEEDQGYKIKRLWVKPGARLSLQLHNHRSEHWVVVSGVARVTCGKKVYEVKTNESTYIPIGTHHRIENPGSKPLQIIEVQNGTYLGEDDIVRFDDDYGRIK
;
A
#
# COMPACT_ATOMS: atom_id res chain seq x y z
N MET A 1 -0.73 -21.57 -10.71
CA MET A 1 -0.08 -20.23 -10.63
C MET A 1 -0.81 -19.38 -9.61
N TYR A 2 -0.09 -18.70 -8.76
CA TYR A 2 -0.57 -17.84 -7.67
C TYR A 2 0.00 -16.44 -7.81
N ALA A 3 -0.77 -15.43 -7.47
CA ALA A 3 -0.29 -14.05 -7.37
C ALA A 3 0.05 -13.71 -5.91
N VAL A 4 1.22 -13.14 -5.68
CA VAL A 4 1.66 -12.65 -4.37
C VAL A 4 1.91 -11.16 -4.47
N ILE A 5 1.06 -10.37 -3.83
CA ILE A 5 1.08 -8.91 -3.91
C ILE A 5 1.69 -8.34 -2.64
N LEU A 6 2.84 -7.69 -2.76
CA LEU A 6 3.56 -7.10 -1.64
C LEU A 6 3.00 -5.71 -1.34
N ALA A 7 2.26 -5.57 -0.25
CA ALA A 7 1.57 -4.35 0.17
C ALA A 7 2.10 -3.80 1.51
N GLY A 8 3.37 -4.03 1.83
CA GLY A 8 3.98 -3.67 3.13
C GLY A 8 4.65 -2.29 3.19
N GLY A 9 4.89 -1.62 2.06
CA GLY A 9 5.64 -0.36 2.00
C GLY A 9 4.88 0.83 2.59
N SER A 10 5.59 1.76 3.27
CA SER A 10 5.01 2.98 3.85
C SER A 10 4.78 4.11 2.84
N GLY A 11 5.46 4.08 1.68
CA GLY A 11 5.25 5.05 0.59
C GLY A 11 5.46 6.52 0.94
N THR A 12 6.33 6.84 1.89
CA THR A 12 6.51 8.18 2.49
C THR A 12 6.82 9.30 1.50
N ARG A 13 7.34 8.97 0.30
CA ARG A 13 7.67 9.96 -0.75
C ARG A 13 6.43 10.62 -1.39
N PHE A 14 5.24 10.07 -1.16
CA PHE A 14 3.96 10.66 -1.60
C PHE A 14 3.29 11.50 -0.52
N TRP A 15 4.00 11.81 0.58
CA TRP A 15 3.52 12.82 1.49
C TRP A 15 3.26 14.15 0.74
N PRO A 16 2.16 14.86 1.00
CA PRO A 16 1.19 14.73 2.07
C PRO A 16 0.00 13.79 1.78
N LEU A 17 -0.09 13.09 0.66
CA LEU A 17 -1.17 12.13 0.42
C LEU A 17 -0.93 10.77 1.08
N SER A 18 0.33 10.30 1.14
CA SER A 18 0.64 9.10 1.91
C SER A 18 0.87 9.42 3.37
N ARG A 19 0.43 8.53 4.24
CA ARG A 19 0.65 8.55 5.68
C ARG A 19 1.10 7.16 6.13
N GLU A 20 1.60 7.04 7.36
CA GLU A 20 2.00 5.74 7.89
C GLU A 20 0.81 4.77 7.98
N LEU A 21 -0.38 5.26 8.33
CA LEU A 21 -1.62 4.48 8.34
C LEU A 21 -2.36 4.48 6.98
N TYR A 22 -1.94 5.28 6.02
CA TYR A 22 -2.53 5.30 4.67
C TYR A 22 -1.43 5.38 3.62
N PRO A 23 -0.68 4.27 3.42
CA PRO A 23 0.47 4.24 2.55
C PRO A 23 0.09 4.30 1.06
N LYS A 24 1.12 4.44 0.22
CA LYS A 24 1.03 4.69 -1.22
C LYS A 24 0.10 3.73 -1.97
N GLN A 25 0.07 2.45 -1.63
CA GLN A 25 -0.75 1.43 -2.30
C GLN A 25 -2.26 1.69 -2.18
N PHE A 26 -2.71 2.48 -1.22
CA PHE A 26 -4.11 2.90 -1.07
C PHE A 26 -4.44 4.21 -1.77
N LEU A 27 -3.45 4.91 -2.35
CA LEU A 27 -3.67 6.16 -3.07
C LEU A 27 -4.33 5.92 -4.43
N LYS A 28 -5.21 6.85 -4.82
CA LYS A 28 -5.88 6.92 -6.12
C LYS A 28 -5.17 7.94 -7.02
N ILE A 29 -3.95 7.64 -7.43
CA ILE A 29 -3.10 8.56 -8.22
C ILE A 29 -3.52 8.60 -9.69
N SER A 30 -4.06 7.48 -10.20
CA SER A 30 -4.44 7.31 -11.60
C SER A 30 -5.85 6.74 -11.70
N GLY A 31 -6.84 7.62 -11.76
CA GLY A 31 -8.26 7.24 -11.83
C GLY A 31 -8.92 7.04 -10.46
N SER A 32 -10.04 6.29 -10.44
CA SER A 32 -10.91 6.12 -9.26
C SER A 32 -10.50 4.98 -8.33
N LYS A 33 -9.60 4.08 -8.77
CA LYS A 33 -9.15 2.90 -8.02
C LYS A 33 -7.79 3.13 -7.37
N THR A 34 -7.57 2.54 -6.21
CA THR A 34 -6.28 2.51 -5.54
C THR A 34 -5.24 1.74 -6.36
N LEU A 35 -3.95 1.96 -6.11
CA LEU A 35 -2.88 1.22 -6.80
C LEU A 35 -2.96 -0.29 -6.52
N LEU A 36 -3.35 -0.69 -5.31
CA LEU A 36 -3.58 -2.09 -4.94
C LEU A 36 -4.74 -2.69 -5.75
N GLU A 37 -5.89 -2.01 -5.86
CA GLU A 37 -7.01 -2.46 -6.69
C GLU A 37 -6.60 -2.60 -8.16
N GLN A 38 -5.85 -1.64 -8.70
CA GLN A 38 -5.34 -1.70 -10.07
C GLN A 38 -4.38 -2.87 -10.27
N THR A 39 -3.56 -3.18 -9.25
CA THR A 39 -2.62 -4.31 -9.30
C THR A 39 -3.35 -5.64 -9.34
N ILE A 40 -4.38 -5.84 -8.53
CA ILE A 40 -5.22 -7.04 -8.58
C ILE A 40 -6.01 -7.12 -9.88
N GLN A 41 -6.64 -6.02 -10.30
CA GLN A 41 -7.48 -6.00 -11.51
C GLN A 41 -6.71 -6.41 -12.77
N ARG A 42 -5.43 -6.04 -12.92
CA ARG A 42 -4.62 -6.44 -14.08
C ARG A 42 -4.32 -7.92 -14.13
N LEU A 43 -4.50 -8.63 -13.01
CA LEU A 43 -4.24 -10.07 -12.90
C LEU A 43 -5.50 -10.95 -13.01
N VAL A 44 -6.69 -10.40 -12.84
CA VAL A 44 -7.96 -11.17 -12.73
C VAL A 44 -8.17 -12.16 -13.88
N ASN A 45 -7.76 -11.79 -15.10
CA ASN A 45 -7.85 -12.69 -16.28
C ASN A 45 -6.71 -13.72 -16.37
N LEU A 46 -5.74 -13.69 -15.46
CA LEU A 46 -4.57 -14.56 -15.44
C LEU A 46 -4.53 -15.44 -14.19
N VAL A 47 -4.92 -14.86 -13.05
CA VAL A 47 -4.93 -15.51 -11.73
C VAL A 47 -6.27 -15.20 -11.06
N PRO A 48 -7.05 -16.21 -10.68
CA PRO A 48 -8.29 -16.04 -9.90
C PRO A 48 -8.04 -15.39 -8.54
N LEU A 49 -9.04 -14.71 -7.99
CA LEU A 49 -8.90 -14.01 -6.71
C LEU A 49 -8.60 -14.96 -5.54
N ASP A 50 -9.15 -16.17 -5.55
CA ASP A 50 -8.89 -17.24 -4.57
C ASP A 50 -7.46 -17.83 -4.66
N LYS A 51 -6.70 -17.51 -5.72
CA LYS A 51 -5.28 -17.79 -5.89
C LYS A 51 -4.41 -16.54 -5.75
N THR A 52 -4.97 -15.46 -5.24
CA THR A 52 -4.26 -14.20 -5.01
C THR A 52 -4.00 -14.01 -3.51
N TYR A 53 -2.75 -13.75 -3.15
CA TYR A 53 -2.28 -13.48 -1.80
C TYR A 53 -1.83 -12.02 -1.69
N ILE A 54 -2.28 -11.33 -0.65
CA ILE A 54 -1.81 -9.99 -0.31
C ILE A 54 -0.98 -10.11 0.97
N VAL A 55 0.32 -9.80 0.86
CA VAL A 55 1.21 -9.74 2.02
C VAL A 55 1.29 -8.30 2.49
N ALA A 56 0.85 -8.05 3.72
CA ALA A 56 0.76 -6.70 4.26
C ALA A 56 0.97 -6.67 5.78
N ASN A 57 1.33 -5.50 6.33
CA ASN A 57 1.36 -5.34 7.78
C ASN A 57 -0.06 -5.45 8.38
N LYS A 58 -0.20 -6.10 9.56
CA LYS A 58 -1.48 -6.32 10.24
C LYS A 58 -2.29 -5.03 10.47
N LYS A 59 -1.64 -3.89 10.58
CA LYS A 59 -2.33 -2.59 10.73
C LYS A 59 -3.19 -2.18 9.52
N TYR A 60 -2.96 -2.77 8.32
CA TYR A 60 -3.70 -2.46 7.09
C TYR A 60 -4.85 -3.43 6.80
N VAL A 61 -5.11 -4.42 7.66
CA VAL A 61 -6.13 -5.45 7.42
C VAL A 61 -7.50 -4.84 7.10
N HIS A 62 -7.92 -3.82 7.85
CA HIS A 62 -9.23 -3.19 7.65
C HIS A 62 -9.33 -2.41 6.33
N ASP A 63 -8.26 -1.73 5.92
CA ASP A 63 -8.24 -1.02 4.65
C ASP A 63 -8.32 -2.01 3.48
N ILE A 64 -7.57 -3.11 3.55
CA ILE A 64 -7.57 -4.15 2.51
C ILE A 64 -8.93 -4.87 2.47
N THR A 65 -9.50 -5.27 3.59
CA THR A 65 -10.82 -5.92 3.63
C THR A 65 -11.95 -4.97 3.20
N GLY A 66 -11.78 -3.68 3.41
CA GLY A 66 -12.68 -2.65 2.91
C GLY A 66 -12.66 -2.50 1.38
N LEU A 67 -11.51 -2.69 0.75
CA LEU A 67 -11.35 -2.67 -0.71
C LEU A 67 -11.83 -3.97 -1.37
N PHE A 68 -11.62 -5.10 -0.70
CA PHE A 68 -11.97 -6.44 -1.19
C PHE A 68 -12.90 -7.17 -0.22
N PRO A 69 -14.21 -6.87 -0.25
CA PRO A 69 -15.20 -7.61 0.54
C PRO A 69 -15.12 -9.10 0.21
N GLY A 70 -14.78 -9.92 1.19
CA GLY A 70 -14.53 -11.35 0.97
C GLY A 70 -13.05 -11.78 1.09
N SER A 71 -12.12 -10.83 1.32
CA SER A 71 -10.73 -11.15 1.68
C SER A 71 -10.66 -12.09 2.89
N GLY A 72 -9.81 -13.11 2.79
CA GLY A 72 -9.73 -14.17 3.81
C GLY A 72 -10.86 -15.20 3.72
N ARG A 73 -11.84 -15.06 2.81
CA ARG A 73 -12.90 -16.04 2.51
C ARG A 73 -12.58 -16.77 1.20
N ARG A 74 -13.36 -17.83 0.89
CA ARG A 74 -13.18 -18.62 -0.34
C ARG A 74 -13.30 -17.84 -1.65
N THR A 75 -13.91 -16.68 -1.65
CA THR A 75 -14.22 -15.88 -2.87
C THR A 75 -13.34 -14.65 -3.06
N GLY A 76 -12.47 -14.34 -2.09
CA GLY A 76 -11.60 -13.16 -2.12
C GLY A 76 -10.12 -13.50 -2.04
N PRO A 77 -9.24 -12.49 -2.13
CA PRO A 77 -7.80 -12.70 -1.96
C PRO A 77 -7.47 -13.13 -0.52
N HIS A 78 -6.47 -13.99 -0.40
CA HIS A 78 -5.94 -14.41 0.89
C HIS A 78 -5.07 -13.30 1.49
N LEU A 79 -5.17 -13.08 2.79
CA LEU A 79 -4.32 -12.12 3.50
C LEU A 79 -3.23 -12.87 4.28
N LEU A 80 -1.99 -12.47 4.06
CA LEU A 80 -0.85 -12.87 4.87
C LEU A 80 -0.38 -11.63 5.63
N LEU A 81 -0.61 -11.61 6.94
CA LEU A 81 -0.41 -10.44 7.77
C LEU A 81 0.93 -10.53 8.49
N GLU A 82 1.84 -9.61 8.17
CA GLU A 82 3.10 -9.44 8.89
C GLU A 82 2.86 -8.63 10.17
N PRO A 83 3.36 -9.08 11.34
CA PRO A 83 3.25 -8.31 12.58
C PRO A 83 4.05 -6.99 12.50
N ILE A 84 5.24 -7.06 11.89
CA ILE A 84 6.09 -5.89 11.58
C ILE A 84 6.70 -6.05 10.20
N GLY A 85 6.94 -4.93 9.50
CA GLY A 85 7.58 -4.98 8.17
C GLY A 85 9.07 -5.29 8.27
N ARG A 86 9.53 -6.34 7.58
CA ARG A 86 10.94 -6.78 7.49
C ARG A 86 11.47 -6.80 6.05
N ASN A 87 10.95 -5.92 5.18
CA ASN A 87 11.30 -5.85 3.77
C ASN A 87 10.76 -7.05 2.96
N THR A 88 11.21 -7.25 1.71
CA THR A 88 10.56 -8.16 0.77
C THR A 88 10.95 -9.63 0.91
N ALA A 89 12.15 -9.96 1.42
CA ALA A 89 12.54 -11.36 1.53
C ALA A 89 11.71 -12.16 2.56
N PRO A 90 11.44 -11.67 3.79
CA PRO A 90 10.52 -12.33 4.72
C PRO A 90 9.09 -12.44 4.20
N ALA A 91 8.57 -11.37 3.57
CA ALA A 91 7.22 -11.37 3.00
C ALA A 91 7.05 -12.42 1.89
N ILE A 92 8.04 -12.54 1.00
CA ILE A 92 8.06 -13.57 -0.07
C ILE A 92 8.23 -14.95 0.52
N GLY A 93 9.12 -15.12 1.50
CA GLY A 93 9.32 -16.40 2.19
C GLY A 93 8.04 -16.88 2.89
N LEU A 94 7.33 -15.98 3.59
CA LEU A 94 6.05 -16.30 4.23
C LEU A 94 5.01 -16.79 3.22
N ALA A 95 4.90 -16.10 2.06
CA ALA A 95 4.00 -16.54 0.99
C ALA A 95 4.45 -17.88 0.39
N ALA A 96 5.75 -18.08 0.22
CA ALA A 96 6.29 -19.30 -0.39
C ALA A 96 6.01 -20.54 0.46
N ILE A 97 6.18 -20.50 1.79
CA ILE A 97 5.86 -21.64 2.68
C ILE A 97 4.36 -21.97 2.66
N GLN A 98 3.49 -20.95 2.62
CA GLN A 98 2.04 -21.16 2.54
C GLN A 98 1.62 -21.83 1.23
N LEU A 99 2.25 -21.41 0.12
CA LEU A 99 1.95 -21.94 -1.20
C LEU A 99 2.51 -23.35 -1.40
N GLU A 100 3.72 -23.62 -0.91
CA GLU A 100 4.34 -24.97 -0.97
C GLU A 100 3.51 -26.01 -0.24
N LEU A 101 2.89 -25.66 0.91
CA LEU A 101 1.99 -26.53 1.64
C LEU A 101 0.70 -26.85 0.88
N ARG A 102 0.21 -25.90 0.06
CA ARG A 102 -1.00 -26.11 -0.76
C ARG A 102 -0.73 -26.91 -2.03
N GLU A 103 0.37 -26.61 -2.68
CA GLU A 103 0.76 -27.17 -3.98
C GLU A 103 2.30 -27.16 -4.08
N PRO A 104 2.98 -28.32 -4.02
CA PRO A 104 4.44 -28.40 -4.00
C PRO A 104 5.14 -27.70 -5.18
N GLU A 105 4.49 -27.72 -6.35
CA GLU A 105 4.98 -27.06 -7.57
C GLU A 105 4.33 -25.69 -7.82
N ALA A 106 3.83 -25.01 -6.77
CA ALA A 106 3.17 -23.74 -6.86
C ALA A 106 4.06 -22.70 -7.57
N LEU A 107 3.58 -22.16 -8.69
CA LEU A 107 4.17 -21.02 -9.37
C LEU A 107 3.69 -19.73 -8.72
N MET A 108 4.64 -18.91 -8.30
CA MET A 108 4.42 -17.61 -7.69
C MET A 108 4.73 -16.49 -8.69
N VAL A 109 3.79 -15.58 -8.87
CA VAL A 109 4.01 -14.27 -9.50
C VAL A 109 4.00 -13.23 -8.39
N VAL A 110 5.15 -12.66 -8.10
CA VAL A 110 5.32 -11.66 -7.03
C VAL A 110 5.31 -10.27 -7.63
N LEU A 111 4.44 -9.40 -7.10
CA LEU A 111 4.28 -8.03 -7.60
C LEU A 111 4.22 -7.02 -6.44
N PRO A 112 4.87 -5.86 -6.57
CA PRO A 112 4.57 -4.72 -5.70
C PRO A 112 3.13 -4.21 -5.90
N ALA A 113 2.48 -3.83 -4.81
CA ALA A 113 1.11 -3.34 -4.80
C ALA A 113 0.94 -1.93 -5.37
N ASP A 114 2.04 -1.19 -5.52
CA ASP A 114 2.08 0.26 -5.69
C ASP A 114 2.70 0.73 -7.02
N HIS A 115 2.90 -0.20 -7.96
CA HIS A 115 3.40 0.10 -9.29
C HIS A 115 2.28 0.30 -10.31
N LEU A 116 2.51 1.21 -11.25
CA LEU A 116 1.61 1.42 -12.38
C LEU A 116 2.11 0.69 -13.63
N ILE A 117 1.19 0.04 -14.34
CA ILE A 117 1.42 -0.61 -15.64
C ILE A 117 0.31 -0.16 -16.60
N LYS A 118 0.70 0.54 -17.68
CA LYS A 118 -0.25 1.11 -18.63
C LYS A 118 -0.71 0.10 -19.70
N LYS A 119 0.19 -0.77 -20.17
CA LYS A 119 -0.05 -1.74 -21.25
C LYS A 119 -0.42 -3.11 -20.67
N THR A 120 -1.60 -3.24 -20.11
CA THR A 120 -2.04 -4.46 -19.38
C THR A 120 -2.11 -5.72 -20.26
N LYS A 121 -2.49 -5.60 -21.54
CA LYS A 121 -2.49 -6.74 -22.51
C LYS A 121 -1.07 -7.25 -22.73
N THR A 122 -0.12 -6.35 -23.00
CA THR A 122 1.30 -6.68 -23.17
C THR A 122 1.88 -7.28 -21.89
N PHE A 123 1.52 -6.74 -20.74
CA PHE A 123 1.92 -7.31 -19.45
C PHE A 123 1.49 -8.77 -19.31
N GLY A 124 0.25 -9.09 -19.68
CA GLY A 124 -0.24 -10.49 -19.64
C GLY A 124 0.57 -11.43 -20.57
N GLN A 125 0.98 -10.95 -21.74
CA GLN A 125 1.83 -11.74 -22.67
C GLN A 125 3.25 -11.97 -22.10
N VAL A 126 3.87 -10.91 -21.57
CA VAL A 126 5.19 -10.98 -20.93
C VAL A 126 5.15 -11.91 -19.72
N LEU A 127 4.09 -11.83 -18.92
CA LEU A 127 3.92 -12.68 -17.75
C LEU A 127 3.80 -14.17 -18.12
N LYS A 128 3.03 -14.51 -19.17
CA LYS A 128 2.96 -15.89 -19.68
C LYS A 128 4.33 -16.42 -20.12
N ALA A 129 5.13 -15.58 -20.79
CA ALA A 129 6.47 -15.96 -21.18
C ALA A 129 7.40 -16.16 -19.97
N ALA A 130 7.28 -15.31 -18.94
CA ALA A 130 8.03 -15.45 -17.70
C ALA A 130 7.65 -16.73 -16.93
N VAL A 131 6.37 -17.10 -16.92
CA VAL A 131 5.86 -18.34 -16.31
C VAL A 131 6.49 -19.56 -17.00
N ALA A 132 6.51 -19.62 -18.32
CA ALA A 132 7.10 -20.75 -19.07
C ALA A 132 8.61 -20.96 -18.75
N VAL A 133 9.32 -19.89 -18.43
CA VAL A 133 10.73 -19.97 -17.99
C VAL A 133 10.82 -20.44 -16.53
N ALA A 134 9.95 -19.92 -15.66
CA ALA A 134 9.94 -20.28 -14.24
C ALA A 134 9.55 -21.75 -14.00
N GLU A 135 8.71 -22.33 -14.85
CA GLU A 135 8.36 -23.76 -14.84
C GLU A 135 9.59 -24.66 -14.99
N GLN A 136 10.64 -24.17 -15.67
CA GLN A 136 11.92 -24.89 -15.84
C GLN A 136 12.87 -24.73 -14.63
N GLY A 137 12.39 -24.16 -13.51
CA GLY A 137 13.15 -24.01 -12.26
C GLY A 137 14.12 -22.83 -12.24
N SER A 138 13.90 -21.80 -13.06
CA SER A 138 14.67 -20.54 -13.03
C SER A 138 13.97 -19.49 -12.16
N LEU A 139 14.77 -18.62 -11.54
CA LEU A 139 14.26 -17.35 -11.01
C LEU A 139 14.08 -16.38 -12.18
N VAL A 140 12.92 -15.76 -12.29
CA VAL A 140 12.62 -14.85 -13.42
C VAL A 140 12.28 -13.48 -12.88
N THR A 141 12.81 -12.43 -13.54
CA THR A 141 12.42 -11.04 -13.30
C THR A 141 12.05 -10.34 -14.61
N LEU A 142 11.25 -9.27 -14.53
CA LEU A 142 10.92 -8.42 -15.67
C LEU A 142 11.83 -7.20 -15.68
N GLY A 143 12.55 -7.02 -16.81
CA GLY A 143 13.46 -5.90 -17.04
C GLY A 143 12.82 -4.83 -17.91
N ILE A 144 12.86 -3.58 -17.45
CA ILE A 144 12.33 -2.41 -18.16
C ILE A 144 13.47 -1.65 -18.80
N LYS A 145 13.36 -1.31 -20.08
CA LYS A 145 14.39 -0.52 -20.78
C LYS A 145 14.47 0.89 -20.16
N PRO A 146 15.65 1.32 -19.65
CA PRO A 146 15.81 2.63 -19.06
C PRO A 146 15.54 3.76 -20.07
N SER A 147 14.79 4.77 -19.64
CA SER A 147 14.57 6.02 -20.38
C SER A 147 15.33 7.21 -19.80
N SER A 148 15.89 7.06 -18.59
CA SER A 148 16.65 8.07 -17.87
C SER A 148 17.69 7.42 -16.94
N PRO A 149 18.71 8.15 -16.47
CA PRO A 149 19.68 7.64 -15.49
C PRO A 149 19.14 7.76 -14.06
N ASP A 150 18.08 7.02 -13.75
CA ASP A 150 17.44 7.05 -12.44
C ASP A 150 18.31 6.30 -11.40
N THR A 151 18.57 6.94 -10.26
CA THR A 151 19.33 6.38 -9.14
C THR A 151 18.46 5.70 -8.09
N GLY A 152 17.14 5.77 -8.24
CA GLY A 152 16.16 5.14 -7.34
C GLY A 152 15.87 3.68 -7.67
N TYR A 153 16.31 3.20 -8.85
CA TYR A 153 16.05 1.86 -9.34
C TYR A 153 17.26 0.93 -9.23
N GLY A 154 16.97 -0.37 -9.09
CA GLY A 154 17.93 -1.42 -9.37
C GLY A 154 18.14 -1.60 -10.88
N TYR A 155 19.33 -1.97 -11.28
CA TYR A 155 19.73 -2.23 -12.67
C TYR A 155 20.14 -3.67 -12.85
N ILE A 156 19.66 -4.28 -13.94
CA ILE A 156 19.96 -5.65 -14.34
C ILE A 156 20.87 -5.61 -15.57
N LYS A 157 22.09 -6.14 -15.46
CA LYS A 157 22.99 -6.31 -16.61
C LYS A 157 22.63 -7.59 -17.34
N THR A 158 22.41 -7.50 -18.66
CA THR A 158 22.16 -8.67 -19.51
C THR A 158 23.43 -9.42 -19.83
N GLY A 159 23.37 -10.75 -19.77
CA GLY A 159 24.34 -11.69 -20.28
C GLY A 159 23.94 -12.22 -21.66
N SER A 160 24.14 -13.52 -21.89
CA SER A 160 23.76 -14.21 -23.14
C SER A 160 22.24 -14.24 -23.31
N ARG A 161 21.79 -14.25 -24.55
CA ARG A 161 20.37 -14.40 -24.89
C ARG A 161 19.88 -15.78 -24.47
N PHE A 162 18.70 -15.82 -23.86
CA PHE A 162 18.01 -17.03 -23.49
C PHE A 162 16.81 -17.24 -24.43
N ILE A 163 16.63 -18.47 -24.91
CA ILE A 163 15.59 -18.79 -25.88
C ILE A 163 14.74 -19.93 -25.32
N VAL A 164 13.42 -19.71 -25.29
CA VAL A 164 12.43 -20.74 -24.97
C VAL A 164 11.65 -21.10 -26.23
N GLN A 165 11.52 -22.39 -26.47
CA GLN A 165 10.74 -22.89 -27.60
C GLN A 165 9.28 -22.44 -27.48
N GLY A 166 8.71 -21.81 -28.51
CA GLY A 166 7.35 -21.23 -28.48
C GLY A 166 7.26 -19.77 -28.06
N SER A 167 8.31 -19.15 -27.51
CA SER A 167 8.33 -17.74 -27.07
C SER A 167 9.00 -16.80 -28.08
N ARG A 168 8.70 -16.93 -29.37
CA ARG A 168 9.37 -16.21 -30.49
C ARG A 168 9.37 -14.69 -30.37
N ASN A 169 8.41 -14.10 -29.65
CA ASN A 169 8.24 -12.64 -29.54
C ASN A 169 8.80 -12.03 -28.25
N SER A 170 9.31 -12.83 -27.31
CA SER A 170 9.84 -12.34 -26.03
C SER A 170 11.37 -12.39 -26.04
N LYS A 171 12.01 -11.24 -25.77
CA LYS A 171 13.46 -11.18 -25.59
C LYS A 171 13.79 -11.54 -24.15
N MET A 172 14.65 -12.54 -23.98
CA MET A 172 15.06 -13.06 -22.69
C MET A 172 16.57 -13.15 -22.61
N TYR A 173 17.11 -12.94 -21.41
CA TYR A 173 18.54 -12.90 -21.18
C TYR A 173 18.89 -13.56 -19.85
N HIS A 174 20.02 -14.26 -19.80
CA HIS A 174 20.66 -14.55 -18.53
C HIS A 174 21.04 -13.25 -17.84
N VAL A 175 20.84 -13.16 -16.54
CA VAL A 175 21.29 -12.01 -15.75
C VAL A 175 22.77 -12.19 -15.45
N ALA A 176 23.59 -11.22 -15.89
CA ALA A 176 25.02 -11.20 -15.64
C ALA A 176 25.38 -10.50 -14.32
N ALA A 177 24.60 -9.51 -13.91
CA ALA A 177 24.74 -8.82 -12.63
C ALA A 177 23.46 -8.06 -12.27
N PHE A 178 23.24 -7.93 -10.98
CA PHE A 178 22.25 -7.04 -10.38
C PHE A 178 23.00 -5.90 -9.67
N VAL A 179 22.54 -4.66 -9.81
CA VAL A 179 23.15 -3.50 -9.15
C VAL A 179 22.03 -2.62 -8.61
N GLU A 180 21.88 -2.59 -7.30
CA GLU A 180 20.81 -1.82 -6.66
C GLU A 180 21.25 -0.37 -6.43
N LYS A 181 20.44 0.58 -6.87
CA LYS A 181 20.55 2.04 -6.66
C LYS A 181 21.96 2.61 -6.89
N PRO A 182 22.49 2.58 -8.13
CA PRO A 182 23.80 3.12 -8.45
C PRO A 182 23.85 4.64 -8.28
N ASP A 183 25.06 5.21 -8.21
CA ASP A 183 25.24 6.65 -8.32
C ASP A 183 24.88 7.19 -9.71
N LYS A 184 24.73 8.50 -9.84
CA LYS A 184 24.27 9.16 -11.07
C LYS A 184 25.23 8.91 -12.26
N ALA A 185 26.54 8.94 -12.03
CA ALA A 185 27.53 8.72 -13.08
C ALA A 185 27.47 7.27 -13.60
N THR A 186 27.31 6.31 -12.70
CA THR A 186 27.12 4.90 -13.01
C THR A 186 25.81 4.67 -13.76
N ALA A 187 24.69 5.26 -13.31
CA ALA A 187 23.41 5.17 -14.00
C ALA A 187 23.47 5.75 -15.43
N GLN A 188 24.19 6.85 -15.64
CA GLN A 188 24.43 7.42 -16.98
C GLN A 188 25.22 6.46 -17.89
N ARG A 189 26.26 5.79 -17.37
CA ARG A 189 27.01 4.77 -18.12
C ARG A 189 26.11 3.59 -18.48
N TYR A 190 25.26 3.13 -17.58
CA TYR A 190 24.33 2.03 -17.83
C TYR A 190 23.32 2.36 -18.92
N LEU A 191 22.74 3.57 -18.89
CA LEU A 191 21.82 4.04 -19.91
C LEU A 191 22.48 4.03 -21.32
N ARG A 192 23.73 4.53 -21.45
CA ARG A 192 24.46 4.58 -22.72
C ARG A 192 24.85 3.21 -23.26
N SER A 193 25.07 2.22 -22.39
CA SER A 193 25.53 0.90 -22.76
C SER A 193 24.50 0.03 -23.48
N ASN A 194 23.21 0.34 -23.36
CA ASN A 194 22.07 -0.45 -23.84
C ASN A 194 22.04 -1.92 -23.33
N ARG A 195 22.87 -2.26 -22.32
CA ARG A 195 22.97 -3.61 -21.74
C ARG A 195 22.32 -3.71 -20.37
N TYR A 196 21.79 -2.62 -19.85
CA TYR A 196 21.18 -2.58 -18.55
C TYR A 196 19.69 -2.28 -18.67
N PHE A 197 18.91 -2.93 -17.80
CA PHE A 197 17.48 -2.75 -17.67
C PHE A 197 17.16 -2.38 -16.22
N TRP A 198 16.11 -1.60 -16.00
CA TRP A 198 15.61 -1.40 -14.66
C TRP A 198 14.95 -2.66 -14.12
N ASN A 199 15.22 -2.99 -12.88
CA ASN A 199 14.50 -4.03 -12.16
C ASN A 199 13.09 -3.54 -11.82
N SER A 200 12.08 -4.22 -12.35
CA SER A 200 10.69 -3.86 -12.08
C SER A 200 10.19 -4.29 -10.69
N GLY A 201 10.95 -5.13 -9.97
CA GLY A 201 10.49 -5.76 -8.73
C GLY A 201 9.36 -6.78 -8.95
N ILE A 202 9.12 -7.20 -10.20
CA ILE A 202 8.16 -8.25 -10.54
C ILE A 202 8.94 -9.54 -10.79
N PHE A 203 8.61 -10.58 -10.05
CA PHE A 203 9.32 -11.86 -10.10
C PHE A 203 8.37 -13.02 -10.37
N VAL A 204 8.89 -14.06 -11.02
CA VAL A 204 8.16 -15.31 -11.24
C VAL A 204 9.09 -16.49 -10.95
N TRP A 205 8.64 -17.42 -10.14
CA TRP A 205 9.36 -18.64 -9.76
C TRP A 205 8.44 -19.69 -9.14
N LYS A 206 8.91 -20.92 -8.98
CA LYS A 206 8.27 -21.91 -8.12
C LYS A 206 8.55 -21.61 -6.65
N ALA A 207 7.59 -21.84 -5.77
CA ALA A 207 7.74 -21.68 -4.32
C ALA A 207 8.93 -22.49 -3.79
N SER A 208 9.07 -23.72 -4.22
CA SER A 208 10.19 -24.60 -3.86
C SER A 208 11.55 -24.06 -4.31
N VAL A 209 11.63 -23.38 -5.45
CA VAL A 209 12.88 -22.81 -5.98
C VAL A 209 13.33 -21.62 -5.14
N ILE A 210 12.43 -20.70 -4.84
CA ILE A 210 12.80 -19.52 -4.03
C ILE A 210 13.12 -19.92 -2.59
N LEU A 211 12.43 -20.91 -2.00
CA LEU A 211 12.74 -21.40 -0.67
C LEU A 211 14.13 -22.04 -0.60
N LYS A 212 14.55 -22.81 -1.59
CA LYS A 212 15.93 -23.34 -1.69
C LYS A 212 16.98 -22.24 -1.78
N GLU A 213 16.72 -21.17 -2.52
CA GLU A 213 17.64 -20.03 -2.59
C GLU A 213 17.67 -19.25 -1.25
N ILE A 214 16.52 -19.10 -0.56
CA ILE A 214 16.46 -18.51 0.78
C ILE A 214 17.21 -19.38 1.80
N GLU A 215 17.06 -20.71 1.76
CA GLU A 215 17.82 -21.64 2.58
C GLU A 215 19.33 -21.46 2.41
N ARG A 216 19.78 -21.40 1.16
CA ARG A 216 21.20 -21.29 0.80
C ARG A 216 21.80 -19.93 1.15
N LEU A 217 21.07 -18.84 0.93
CA LEU A 217 21.59 -17.46 0.99
C LEU A 217 21.21 -16.70 2.25
N LEU A 218 20.10 -17.07 2.89
CA LEU A 218 19.53 -16.44 4.06
C LEU A 218 19.12 -17.49 5.12
N PRO A 219 20.08 -18.32 5.61
CA PRO A 219 19.75 -19.46 6.48
C PRO A 219 19.04 -19.05 7.77
N GLY A 220 19.33 -17.85 8.31
CA GLY A 220 18.62 -17.29 9.47
C GLY A 220 17.14 -17.05 9.20
N LEU A 221 16.80 -16.50 8.03
CA LEU A 221 15.42 -16.33 7.60
C LEU A 221 14.75 -17.70 7.39
N TYR A 222 15.40 -18.63 6.70
CA TYR A 222 14.85 -19.95 6.42
C TYR A 222 14.49 -20.71 7.71
N LYS A 223 15.35 -20.65 8.73
CA LYS A 223 15.06 -21.25 10.05
C LYS A 223 13.78 -20.70 10.67
N GLN A 224 13.54 -19.39 10.60
CA GLN A 224 12.32 -18.79 11.12
C GLN A 224 11.09 -19.18 10.28
N LEU A 225 11.24 -19.25 8.95
CA LEU A 225 10.18 -19.72 8.06
C LEU A 225 9.76 -21.17 8.34
N LEU A 226 10.71 -22.05 8.65
CA LEU A 226 10.41 -23.42 9.07
C LEU A 226 9.62 -23.45 10.36
N ALA A 227 10.02 -22.68 11.38
CA ALA A 227 9.28 -22.59 12.64
C ALA A 227 7.83 -22.10 12.44
N ILE A 228 7.63 -21.10 11.54
CA ILE A 228 6.29 -20.63 11.17
C ILE A 228 5.52 -21.76 10.46
N LYS A 229 6.14 -22.46 9.49
CA LYS A 229 5.53 -23.55 8.73
C LYS A 229 5.04 -24.67 9.65
N GLU A 230 5.87 -25.08 10.62
CA GLU A 230 5.55 -26.11 11.59
C GLU A 230 4.41 -25.73 12.55
N SER A 231 4.22 -24.43 12.82
CA SER A 231 3.16 -23.95 13.71
C SER A 231 1.77 -23.93 13.09
N LEU A 232 1.68 -23.99 11.76
CA LEU A 232 0.41 -23.86 11.05
C LEU A 232 -0.58 -24.98 11.42
N GLY A 233 -1.80 -24.58 11.82
CA GLY A 233 -2.84 -25.50 12.29
C GLY A 233 -2.72 -25.91 13.77
N MET A 234 -1.76 -25.38 14.53
CA MET A 234 -1.54 -25.71 15.94
C MET A 234 -2.21 -24.77 16.94
N GLY A 235 -2.89 -23.71 16.47
CA GLY A 235 -3.54 -22.70 17.33
C GLY A 235 -2.57 -21.73 18.01
N ARG A 236 -1.28 -21.73 17.64
CA ARG A 236 -0.22 -20.86 18.17
C ARG A 236 0.51 -20.08 17.05
N GLU A 237 -0.11 -20.03 15.88
CA GLU A 237 0.51 -19.46 14.67
C GLU A 237 0.87 -17.99 14.86
N GLU A 238 -0.03 -17.19 15.48
CA GLU A 238 0.19 -15.76 15.67
C GLU A 238 1.37 -15.49 16.62
N GLU A 239 1.44 -16.23 17.76
CA GLU A 239 2.54 -16.10 18.72
C GLU A 239 3.90 -16.42 18.06
N ILE A 240 3.95 -17.52 17.31
CA ILE A 240 5.19 -17.96 16.65
C ILE A 240 5.59 -16.99 15.55
N LEU A 241 4.61 -16.48 14.77
CA LEU A 241 4.84 -15.49 13.73
C LEU A 241 5.40 -14.17 14.31
N GLU A 242 4.83 -13.67 15.42
CA GLU A 242 5.32 -12.47 16.10
C GLU A 242 6.75 -12.63 16.61
N ARG A 243 7.03 -13.76 17.27
CA ARG A 243 8.37 -14.08 17.77
C ARG A 243 9.40 -14.22 16.65
N ALA A 244 9.05 -14.92 15.57
CA ALA A 244 9.92 -15.08 14.41
C ALA A 244 10.25 -13.73 13.77
N TYR A 245 9.23 -12.89 13.50
CA TYR A 245 9.43 -11.59 12.90
C TYR A 245 10.19 -10.60 13.77
N ALA A 246 10.09 -10.69 15.09
CA ALA A 246 10.86 -9.86 16.01
C ALA A 246 12.38 -10.04 15.82
N GLY A 247 12.83 -11.27 15.56
CA GLY A 247 14.23 -11.63 15.36
C GLY A 247 14.76 -11.54 13.93
N LEU A 248 13.88 -11.27 12.92
CA LEU A 248 14.30 -11.23 11.52
C LEU A 248 15.05 -9.95 11.17
N GLU A 249 16.12 -10.10 10.38
CA GLU A 249 16.77 -8.99 9.71
C GLU A 249 15.87 -8.40 8.62
N SER A 250 15.89 -7.08 8.46
CA SER A 250 15.15 -6.39 7.39
C SER A 250 15.97 -6.40 6.10
N ILE A 251 15.68 -7.36 5.21
CA ILE A 251 16.41 -7.54 3.96
C ILE A 251 15.46 -7.67 2.77
N SER A 252 15.79 -7.01 1.64
CA SER A 252 15.05 -7.21 0.38
C SER A 252 15.46 -8.50 -0.31
N ILE A 253 14.54 -9.05 -1.10
CA ILE A 253 14.81 -10.23 -1.93
C ILE A 253 15.90 -9.93 -2.97
N ASP A 254 16.01 -8.68 -3.41
CA ASP A 254 17.00 -8.22 -4.36
C ASP A 254 18.41 -8.41 -3.80
N TYR A 255 18.71 -7.81 -2.65
CA TYR A 255 20.01 -7.94 -1.96
C TYR A 255 20.26 -9.34 -1.39
N GLY A 256 19.21 -9.94 -0.83
CA GLY A 256 19.34 -11.22 -0.14
C GLY A 256 19.57 -12.38 -1.10
N VAL A 257 18.85 -12.38 -2.23
CA VAL A 257 18.81 -13.52 -3.16
C VAL A 257 19.20 -13.13 -4.59
N MET A 258 18.52 -12.14 -5.20
CA MET A 258 18.64 -11.92 -6.65
C MET A 258 20.03 -11.51 -7.12
N GLU A 259 20.77 -10.75 -6.32
CA GLU A 259 22.17 -10.38 -6.60
C GLU A 259 23.14 -11.57 -6.54
N LYS A 260 22.79 -12.63 -5.80
CA LYS A 260 23.67 -13.76 -5.47
C LYS A 260 23.26 -15.07 -6.17
N ALA A 261 22.05 -15.12 -6.71
CA ALA A 261 21.52 -16.31 -7.35
C ALA A 261 22.15 -16.51 -8.75
N LYS A 262 22.45 -17.79 -9.09
CA LYS A 262 23.15 -18.13 -10.33
C LYS A 262 22.24 -18.33 -11.54
N ARG A 263 20.98 -18.73 -11.33
CA ARG A 263 20.04 -19.07 -12.42
C ARG A 263 18.91 -18.05 -12.48
N VAL A 264 19.25 -16.82 -12.84
CA VAL A 264 18.29 -15.74 -13.01
C VAL A 264 18.13 -15.41 -14.49
N ILE A 265 16.90 -15.40 -14.96
CA ILE A 265 16.52 -14.99 -16.33
C ILE A 265 15.74 -13.69 -16.23
N MET A 266 16.09 -12.72 -17.07
CA MET A 266 15.35 -11.49 -17.27
C MET A 266 14.52 -11.58 -18.54
N VAL A 267 13.23 -11.24 -18.47
CA VAL A 267 12.35 -11.04 -19.62
C VAL A 267 12.22 -9.55 -19.87
N GLU A 268 12.58 -9.09 -21.09
CA GLU A 268 12.40 -7.68 -21.48
C GLU A 268 10.91 -7.34 -21.55
N ALA A 269 10.52 -6.23 -20.91
CA ALA A 269 9.12 -5.84 -20.78
C ALA A 269 8.90 -4.36 -21.12
N ASP A 270 8.21 -4.09 -22.23
CA ASP A 270 7.69 -2.77 -22.57
C ASP A 270 6.20 -2.70 -22.20
N ILE A 271 5.93 -2.54 -20.93
CA ILE A 271 4.59 -2.58 -20.36
C ILE A 271 4.06 -1.22 -19.88
N GLY A 272 4.80 -0.14 -20.19
CA GLY A 272 4.46 1.19 -19.67
C GLY A 272 4.54 1.26 -18.16
N TRP A 273 5.58 0.66 -17.59
CA TRP A 273 5.82 0.55 -16.15
C TRP A 273 6.41 1.81 -15.54
N THR A 274 5.97 2.13 -14.34
CA THR A 274 6.63 3.06 -13.41
C THR A 274 6.36 2.62 -11.98
N ASP A 275 7.37 2.76 -11.12
CA ASP A 275 7.21 2.51 -9.69
C ASP A 275 6.47 3.64 -8.96
N LEU A 276 6.16 4.75 -9.66
CA LEU A 276 5.63 5.96 -9.02
C LEU A 276 6.47 6.37 -7.80
N GLY A 277 7.79 6.45 -7.95
CA GLY A 277 8.73 6.65 -6.84
C GLY A 277 8.70 8.01 -6.19
N SER A 278 8.10 9.03 -6.83
CA SER A 278 8.00 10.39 -6.33
C SER A 278 6.90 11.18 -7.06
N TRP A 279 6.63 12.40 -6.59
CA TRP A 279 5.68 13.31 -7.22
C TRP A 279 6.00 13.64 -8.68
N THR A 280 7.26 13.63 -9.08
CA THR A 280 7.65 13.84 -10.49
C THR A 280 7.16 12.72 -11.40
N ALA A 281 7.03 11.49 -10.89
CA ALA A 281 6.48 10.37 -11.65
C ALA A 281 4.97 10.51 -11.94
N VAL A 282 4.24 11.34 -11.20
CA VAL A 282 2.83 11.66 -11.50
C VAL A 282 2.70 12.32 -12.87
N GLY A 283 3.71 13.12 -13.28
CA GLY A 283 3.79 13.67 -14.63
C GLY A 283 3.87 12.62 -15.75
N GLN A 284 4.33 11.41 -15.45
CA GLN A 284 4.34 10.29 -16.42
C GLN A 284 2.96 9.62 -16.54
N VAL A 285 2.09 9.82 -15.55
CA VAL A 285 0.76 9.20 -15.46
C VAL A 285 -0.32 10.09 -16.04
N ALA A 286 -0.31 11.36 -15.70
CA ALA A 286 -1.24 12.36 -16.20
C ALA A 286 -0.67 13.05 -17.44
N LYS A 287 -1.54 13.44 -18.38
CA LYS A 287 -1.15 14.09 -19.61
C LYS A 287 -0.78 15.57 -19.32
N PRO A 288 0.44 16.01 -19.62
CA PRO A 288 0.79 17.42 -19.42
C PRO A 288 0.03 18.34 -20.38
N ASP A 289 -0.20 19.58 -19.97
CA ASP A 289 -0.72 20.63 -20.84
C ASP A 289 0.36 21.14 -21.81
N ARG A 290 0.01 22.12 -22.66
CA ARG A 290 0.93 22.68 -23.68
C ARG A 290 2.18 23.36 -23.09
N ARG A 291 2.16 23.72 -21.80
CA ARG A 291 3.29 24.31 -21.05
C ARG A 291 4.05 23.29 -20.19
N GLY A 292 3.78 22.00 -20.37
CA GLY A 292 4.42 20.92 -19.60
C GLY A 292 3.87 20.74 -18.18
N ASN A 293 2.78 21.43 -17.79
CA ASN A 293 2.22 21.32 -16.46
C ASN A 293 1.29 20.11 -16.35
N VAL A 294 1.33 19.43 -15.22
CA VAL A 294 0.39 18.39 -14.80
C VAL A 294 -0.48 18.95 -13.69
N LYS A 295 -1.77 19.08 -13.96
CA LYS A 295 -2.75 19.60 -13.01
C LYS A 295 -3.77 18.51 -12.66
N VAL A 296 -3.96 18.26 -11.38
CA VAL A 296 -4.90 17.26 -10.86
C VAL A 296 -5.78 17.91 -9.80
N GLY A 297 -7.09 17.75 -9.93
CA GLY A 297 -8.07 18.35 -9.03
C GLY A 297 -8.45 19.80 -9.37
N ASN A 298 -8.84 20.58 -8.36
CA ASN A 298 -9.33 21.96 -8.54
C ASN A 298 -8.16 22.95 -8.57
N VAL A 299 -7.54 23.12 -9.75
CA VAL A 299 -6.34 23.96 -9.96
C VAL A 299 -6.65 25.10 -10.91
N LEU A 300 -6.41 26.34 -10.46
CA LEU A 300 -6.37 27.54 -11.29
C LEU A 300 -4.90 27.96 -11.50
N ASP A 301 -4.43 27.90 -12.72
CA ASP A 301 -3.02 28.17 -13.04
C ASP A 301 -2.88 29.34 -14.02
N LEU A 302 -2.05 30.31 -13.68
CA LEU A 302 -1.64 31.41 -14.51
C LEU A 302 -0.15 31.33 -14.81
N GLU A 303 0.19 31.08 -16.06
CA GLU A 303 1.53 31.18 -16.64
C GLU A 303 2.62 30.22 -16.06
N SER A 304 2.26 29.22 -15.29
CA SER A 304 3.23 28.20 -14.82
C SER A 304 3.75 27.34 -15.97
N ARG A 305 4.95 26.76 -15.79
CA ARG A 305 5.62 25.86 -16.74
C ARG A 305 6.23 24.67 -16.02
N ASP A 306 6.23 23.53 -16.71
CA ASP A 306 6.89 22.29 -16.26
C ASP A 306 6.61 21.91 -14.79
N SER A 307 5.43 22.22 -14.26
CA SER A 307 5.09 22.06 -12.87
C SER A 307 4.04 20.96 -12.64
N VAL A 308 4.06 20.31 -11.48
CA VAL A 308 3.06 19.35 -11.05
C VAL A 308 2.26 19.99 -9.92
N VAL A 309 0.97 20.17 -10.11
CA VAL A 309 0.06 20.74 -9.11
C VAL A 309 -1.05 19.72 -8.84
N TYR A 310 -1.15 19.25 -7.61
CA TYR A 310 -2.18 18.34 -7.14
C TYR A 310 -3.00 19.03 -6.05
N ALA A 311 -4.31 19.15 -6.26
CA ALA A 311 -5.27 19.68 -5.30
C ALA A 311 -6.29 18.58 -4.95
N ASP A 312 -6.35 18.15 -3.67
CA ASP A 312 -7.31 17.11 -3.26
C ASP A 312 -8.76 17.66 -3.31
N LYS A 313 -9.05 18.73 -2.56
CA LYS A 313 -10.42 19.28 -2.45
C LYS A 313 -10.47 20.79 -2.57
N ARG A 314 -9.47 21.49 -2.00
CA ARG A 314 -9.43 22.95 -2.01
C ARG A 314 -9.03 23.46 -3.39
N LEU A 315 -9.43 24.68 -3.74
CA LEU A 315 -8.88 25.38 -4.88
C LEU A 315 -7.41 25.73 -4.60
N VAL A 316 -6.52 25.32 -5.51
CA VAL A 316 -5.11 25.73 -5.52
C VAL A 316 -4.89 26.65 -6.70
N ALA A 317 -4.59 27.92 -6.43
CA ALA A 317 -4.21 28.88 -7.44
C ALA A 317 -2.69 29.00 -7.51
N THR A 318 -2.14 28.95 -8.73
CA THR A 318 -0.69 29.08 -8.98
C THR A 318 -0.42 30.16 -10.03
N ILE A 319 0.64 30.92 -9.85
CA ILE A 319 1.05 31.99 -10.78
C ILE A 319 2.55 31.86 -11.04
N GLY A 320 2.93 31.72 -12.31
CA GLY A 320 4.33 31.79 -12.75
C GLY A 320 5.27 30.73 -12.18
N LEU A 321 4.75 29.58 -11.73
CA LEU A 321 5.60 28.50 -11.24
C LEU A 321 6.46 27.94 -12.38
N ASN A 322 7.70 27.57 -12.06
CA ASN A 322 8.60 26.93 -13.00
C ASN A 322 9.31 25.73 -12.34
N ASN A 323 9.15 24.56 -12.93
CA ASN A 323 9.76 23.30 -12.49
C ASN A 323 9.47 22.96 -11.01
N MET A 324 8.24 23.16 -10.56
CA MET A 324 7.82 22.99 -9.19
C MET A 324 6.88 21.79 -9.02
N VAL A 325 6.82 21.27 -7.80
CA VAL A 325 5.79 20.37 -7.29
C VAL A 325 5.02 21.09 -6.20
N VAL A 326 3.70 21.16 -6.37
CA VAL A 326 2.76 21.67 -5.36
C VAL A 326 1.72 20.58 -5.12
N VAL A 327 1.58 20.14 -3.86
CA VAL A 327 0.61 19.11 -3.48
C VAL A 327 -0.15 19.60 -2.26
N ASP A 328 -1.44 19.74 -2.42
CA ASP A 328 -2.34 20.15 -1.36
C ASP A 328 -3.19 18.95 -0.88
N SER A 329 -3.24 18.77 0.41
CA SER A 329 -4.15 17.87 1.13
C SER A 329 -4.94 18.65 2.19
N PRO A 330 -5.98 18.08 2.81
CA PRO A 330 -6.78 18.81 3.80
C PRO A 330 -6.01 19.38 4.99
N ASP A 331 -4.87 18.79 5.32
CA ASP A 331 -4.09 19.07 6.53
C ASP A 331 -2.63 19.47 6.28
N ALA A 332 -2.15 19.38 5.04
CA ALA A 332 -0.76 19.72 4.74
C ALA A 332 -0.57 20.09 3.27
N THR A 333 0.30 21.06 3.00
CA THR A 333 0.71 21.45 1.65
C THR A 333 2.22 21.26 1.49
N LEU A 334 2.62 20.57 0.42
CA LEU A 334 4.02 20.42 0.02
C LEU A 334 4.30 21.36 -1.15
N VAL A 335 5.39 22.11 -1.07
CA VAL A 335 5.94 22.90 -2.18
C VAL A 335 7.43 22.62 -2.27
N CYS A 336 7.91 22.18 -3.42
CA CYS A 336 9.35 21.96 -3.64
C CYS A 336 9.70 21.99 -5.14
N PRO A 337 10.99 22.27 -5.50
CA PRO A 337 11.48 22.01 -6.85
C PRO A 337 11.36 20.54 -7.23
N LYS A 338 11.08 20.25 -8.51
CA LYS A 338 10.94 18.85 -9.01
C LYS A 338 12.16 18.00 -8.71
N GLU A 339 13.36 18.55 -8.89
CA GLU A 339 14.62 17.84 -8.63
C GLU A 339 14.81 17.46 -7.15
N ARG A 340 14.07 18.11 -6.25
CA ARG A 340 14.08 17.83 -4.81
C ARG A 340 12.92 16.98 -4.31
N ALA A 341 12.06 16.49 -5.19
CA ALA A 341 10.89 15.67 -4.81
C ALA A 341 11.25 14.40 -4.00
N GLN A 342 12.47 13.88 -4.16
CA GLN A 342 12.97 12.76 -3.34
C GLN A 342 13.27 13.16 -1.89
N ASP A 343 13.49 14.45 -1.59
CA ASP A 343 13.77 14.95 -0.23
C ASP A 343 12.53 14.97 0.67
N VAL A 344 11.34 14.72 0.14
CA VAL A 344 10.08 14.63 0.90
C VAL A 344 10.19 13.66 2.08
N LYS A 345 10.95 12.56 1.94
CA LYS A 345 11.23 11.65 3.06
C LYS A 345 11.85 12.35 4.28
N LYS A 346 12.72 13.35 4.07
CA LYS A 346 13.34 14.13 5.15
C LYS A 346 12.33 15.00 5.90
N VAL A 347 11.29 15.49 5.18
CA VAL A 347 10.17 16.22 5.80
C VAL A 347 9.40 15.27 6.73
N VAL A 348 9.07 14.08 6.26
CA VAL A 348 8.37 13.06 7.05
C VAL A 348 9.18 12.67 8.29
N GLU A 349 10.50 12.47 8.16
CA GLU A 349 11.39 12.19 9.30
C GLU A 349 11.40 13.32 10.35
N ARG A 350 11.37 14.59 9.89
CA ARG A 350 11.29 15.74 10.80
C ARG A 350 9.93 15.84 11.50
N LEU A 351 8.83 15.56 10.80
CA LEU A 351 7.49 15.50 11.38
C LEU A 351 7.43 14.42 12.47
N LYS A 352 7.99 13.23 12.22
CA LYS A 352 8.11 12.15 13.22
C LYS A 352 8.87 12.63 14.47
N LYS A 353 10.00 13.27 14.30
CA LYS A 353 10.80 13.80 15.42
C LYS A 353 10.07 14.87 16.23
N ARG A 354 9.13 15.61 15.62
CA ARG A 354 8.30 16.63 16.28
C ARG A 354 7.03 16.04 16.93
N GLY A 355 6.74 14.75 16.75
CA GLY A 355 5.47 14.14 17.18
C GLY A 355 4.25 14.63 16.43
N ALA A 356 4.44 15.27 15.27
CA ALA A 356 3.34 15.83 14.48
C ALA A 356 2.52 14.72 13.81
N GLN A 357 1.18 14.81 13.85
CA GLN A 357 0.28 13.76 13.37
C GLN A 357 0.26 13.62 11.83
N GLU A 358 0.66 14.66 11.11
CA GLU A 358 0.60 14.74 9.64
C GLU A 358 1.52 13.74 8.93
N HIS A 359 2.42 13.07 9.63
CA HIS A 359 3.16 11.96 9.05
C HIS A 359 2.45 10.62 9.23
N TYR A 360 1.59 10.51 10.22
CA TYR A 360 1.04 9.26 10.71
C TYR A 360 -0.36 8.97 10.15
N ILE A 361 -1.29 9.95 10.26
CA ILE A 361 -2.70 9.78 9.92
C ILE A 361 -3.25 11.02 9.19
N HIS A 362 -4.28 10.83 8.38
CA HIS A 362 -5.06 11.91 7.79
C HIS A 362 -6.15 12.40 8.75
N ARG A 363 -6.63 13.63 8.55
CA ARG A 363 -7.85 14.11 9.25
C ARG A 363 -9.07 13.25 8.98
N THR A 364 -9.19 12.65 7.78
CA THR A 364 -10.24 11.66 7.46
C THR A 364 -9.67 10.26 7.59
N VAL A 365 -10.31 9.44 8.43
CA VAL A 365 -9.93 8.05 8.70
C VAL A 365 -11.07 7.15 8.31
N TYR A 366 -10.77 6.16 7.48
CA TYR A 366 -11.73 5.13 7.08
C TYR A 366 -11.75 4.00 8.11
N ARG A 367 -12.95 3.47 8.36
CA ARG A 367 -13.21 2.37 9.27
C ARG A 367 -14.19 1.38 8.61
N PRO A 368 -14.29 0.14 9.07
CA PRO A 368 -15.27 -0.82 8.52
C PRO A 368 -16.71 -0.29 8.53
N TRP A 369 -17.08 0.42 9.57
CA TRP A 369 -18.41 1.02 9.74
C TRP A 369 -18.64 2.30 8.92
N GLY A 370 -17.59 2.93 8.38
CA GLY A 370 -17.72 4.18 7.64
C GLY A 370 -16.43 5.01 7.67
N SER A 371 -16.52 6.27 8.09
CA SER A 371 -15.35 7.13 8.29
C SER A 371 -15.63 8.22 9.32
N TYR A 372 -14.56 8.77 9.87
CA TYR A 372 -14.64 10.05 10.58
C TYR A 372 -13.64 11.04 9.99
N THR A 373 -13.96 12.32 10.11
CA THR A 373 -13.07 13.42 9.74
C THR A 373 -12.93 14.35 10.93
N VAL A 374 -11.70 14.56 11.41
CA VAL A 374 -11.42 15.62 12.39
C VAL A 374 -11.54 16.96 11.67
N LEU A 375 -12.53 17.75 12.05
CA LEU A 375 -12.80 19.06 11.50
C LEU A 375 -11.94 20.11 12.19
N GLU A 376 -11.90 20.04 13.53
CA GLU A 376 -11.14 20.95 14.37
C GLU A 376 -10.70 20.24 15.65
N GLU A 377 -9.57 20.63 16.21
CA GLU A 377 -9.03 20.13 17.47
C GLU A 377 -8.20 21.21 18.14
N ASP A 378 -8.46 21.45 19.41
CA ASP A 378 -7.70 22.36 20.25
C ASP A 378 -7.70 21.85 21.70
N GLN A 379 -7.10 22.61 22.59
CA GLN A 379 -7.04 22.25 24.01
C GLN A 379 -8.46 22.10 24.59
N GLY A 380 -8.75 20.89 25.08
CA GLY A 380 -10.00 20.57 25.75
C GLY A 380 -11.17 20.18 24.84
N TYR A 381 -11.05 20.29 23.50
CA TYR A 381 -12.10 19.84 22.60
C TYR A 381 -11.60 19.28 21.26
N LYS A 382 -12.41 18.41 20.65
CA LYS A 382 -12.22 17.89 19.30
C LYS A 382 -13.56 17.74 18.60
N ILE A 383 -13.66 18.22 17.37
CA ILE A 383 -14.87 18.13 16.54
C ILE A 383 -14.64 17.13 15.43
N LYS A 384 -15.51 16.14 15.32
CA LYS A 384 -15.47 15.13 14.26
C LYS A 384 -16.77 15.12 13.46
N ARG A 385 -16.67 14.86 12.18
CA ARG A 385 -17.80 14.43 11.35
C ARG A 385 -17.72 12.93 11.16
N LEU A 386 -18.75 12.22 11.61
CA LEU A 386 -18.91 10.79 11.39
C LEU A 386 -19.79 10.55 10.16
N TRP A 387 -19.41 9.57 9.35
CA TRP A 387 -20.17 9.05 8.23
C TRP A 387 -20.32 7.54 8.42
N VAL A 388 -21.54 7.08 8.72
CA VAL A 388 -21.82 5.68 9.06
C VAL A 388 -22.61 5.03 7.94
N LYS A 389 -22.08 3.92 7.42
CA LYS A 389 -22.72 3.14 6.33
C LYS A 389 -24.11 2.66 6.74
N PRO A 390 -25.04 2.42 5.78
CA PRO A 390 -26.30 1.74 6.05
C PRO A 390 -26.08 0.41 6.78
N GLY A 391 -26.86 0.16 7.82
CA GLY A 391 -26.80 -1.06 8.62
C GLY A 391 -25.55 -1.24 9.49
N ALA A 392 -24.62 -0.28 9.46
CA ALA A 392 -23.38 -0.37 10.24
C ALA A 392 -23.55 0.26 11.64
N ARG A 393 -22.73 -0.22 12.57
CA ARG A 393 -22.68 0.32 13.94
C ARG A 393 -21.24 0.47 14.43
N LEU A 394 -21.00 1.42 15.32
CA LEU A 394 -19.74 1.56 16.03
C LEU A 394 -19.66 0.52 17.17
N SER A 395 -18.49 0.35 17.77
CA SER A 395 -18.33 -0.45 18.98
C SER A 395 -19.19 0.06 20.13
N LEU A 396 -19.64 -0.82 21.01
CA LEU A 396 -20.08 -0.39 22.35
C LEU A 396 -18.83 -0.02 23.13
N GLN A 397 -18.75 1.25 23.55
CA GLN A 397 -17.54 1.82 24.12
C GLN A 397 -17.83 2.80 25.26
N LEU A 398 -16.80 3.14 26.04
CA LEU A 398 -16.84 4.27 26.97
C LEU A 398 -15.52 5.05 26.91
N HIS A 399 -15.53 6.25 27.46
CA HIS A 399 -14.37 7.14 27.63
C HIS A 399 -14.25 7.56 29.09
N ASN A 400 -12.99 7.53 29.60
CA ASN A 400 -12.73 7.91 30.98
C ASN A 400 -12.46 9.41 31.18
N HIS A 401 -12.06 10.12 30.10
CA HIS A 401 -11.55 11.48 30.20
C HIS A 401 -12.31 12.50 29.37
N ARG A 402 -13.32 12.05 28.57
CA ARG A 402 -14.11 12.94 27.71
C ARG A 402 -15.58 12.61 27.70
N SER A 403 -16.41 13.65 27.54
CA SER A 403 -17.83 13.57 27.17
C SER A 403 -18.02 13.86 25.69
N GLU A 404 -19.17 13.50 25.13
CA GLU A 404 -19.46 13.73 23.73
C GLU A 404 -20.84 14.33 23.51
N HIS A 405 -20.97 15.27 22.58
CA HIS A 405 -22.23 15.78 22.06
C HIS A 405 -22.35 15.34 20.59
N TRP A 406 -23.45 14.71 20.26
CA TRP A 406 -23.75 14.26 18.91
C TRP A 406 -24.92 15.01 18.32
N VAL A 407 -24.76 15.59 17.14
CA VAL A 407 -25.80 16.24 16.35
C VAL A 407 -26.00 15.46 15.07
N VAL A 408 -27.20 14.94 14.83
CA VAL A 408 -27.52 14.23 13.59
C VAL A 408 -27.76 15.23 12.46
N VAL A 409 -26.88 15.22 11.45
CA VAL A 409 -26.98 16.11 10.28
C VAL A 409 -27.87 15.50 9.19
N SER A 410 -27.82 14.18 9.03
CA SER A 410 -28.59 13.46 8.01
C SER A 410 -28.80 12.01 8.41
N GLY A 411 -30.01 11.51 8.25
CA GLY A 411 -30.41 10.15 8.60
C GLY A 411 -31.05 10.04 9.99
N VAL A 412 -31.06 8.84 10.52
CA VAL A 412 -31.57 8.53 11.90
C VAL A 412 -30.49 7.69 12.58
N ALA A 413 -30.05 8.12 13.74
CA ALA A 413 -29.15 7.38 14.60
C ALA A 413 -29.94 6.61 15.68
N ARG A 414 -29.70 5.30 15.80
CA ARG A 414 -30.03 4.57 17.00
C ARG A 414 -28.89 4.70 17.98
N VAL A 415 -29.18 5.28 19.13
CA VAL A 415 -28.19 5.59 20.16
C VAL A 415 -28.40 4.70 21.36
N THR A 416 -27.36 4.01 21.79
CA THR A 416 -27.29 3.40 23.12
C THR A 416 -26.54 4.36 24.04
N CYS A 417 -27.11 4.72 25.18
CA CYS A 417 -26.47 5.53 26.21
C CYS A 417 -26.80 4.95 27.59
N GLY A 418 -25.86 4.33 28.26
CA GLY A 418 -26.06 3.54 29.46
C GLY A 418 -27.03 2.38 29.21
N LYS A 419 -28.15 2.38 29.92
CA LYS A 419 -29.22 1.37 29.76
C LYS A 419 -30.33 1.80 28.77
N LYS A 420 -30.25 3.01 28.21
CA LYS A 420 -31.26 3.56 27.31
C LYS A 420 -30.88 3.31 25.87
N VAL A 421 -31.89 2.96 25.05
CA VAL A 421 -31.76 2.89 23.59
C VAL A 421 -32.88 3.76 23.01
N TYR A 422 -32.51 4.70 22.14
CA TYR A 422 -33.46 5.67 21.55
C TYR A 422 -32.97 6.11 20.16
N GLU A 423 -33.88 6.71 19.40
CA GLU A 423 -33.56 7.28 18.10
C GLU A 423 -33.31 8.79 18.22
N VAL A 424 -32.34 9.27 17.47
CA VAL A 424 -32.03 10.69 17.28
C VAL A 424 -32.13 10.98 15.79
N LYS A 425 -33.03 11.85 15.40
CA LYS A 425 -33.35 12.18 14.01
C LYS A 425 -32.54 13.37 13.53
N THR A 426 -32.58 13.62 12.23
CA THR A 426 -31.97 14.82 11.63
C THR A 426 -32.41 16.08 12.38
N ASN A 427 -31.43 16.96 12.70
CA ASN A 427 -31.57 18.20 13.48
C ASN A 427 -31.79 17.99 14.96
N GLU A 428 -31.70 16.76 15.46
CA GLU A 428 -31.73 16.47 16.91
C GLU A 428 -30.30 16.18 17.40
N SER A 429 -30.11 16.28 18.72
CA SER A 429 -28.82 16.04 19.38
C SER A 429 -28.97 15.22 20.64
N THR A 430 -27.88 14.65 21.11
CA THR A 430 -27.80 13.92 22.37
C THR A 430 -26.45 14.14 23.04
N TYR A 431 -26.42 14.02 24.37
CA TYR A 431 -25.24 14.13 25.21
C TYR A 431 -24.86 12.77 25.78
N ILE A 432 -23.59 12.44 25.71
CA ILE A 432 -22.99 11.24 26.28
C ILE A 432 -22.04 11.65 27.42
N PRO A 433 -22.38 11.36 28.68
CA PRO A 433 -21.51 11.66 29.80
C PRO A 433 -20.22 10.83 29.83
N ILE A 434 -19.21 11.36 30.49
CA ILE A 434 -17.98 10.62 30.80
C ILE A 434 -18.31 9.29 31.51
N GLY A 435 -17.57 8.22 31.20
CA GLY A 435 -17.72 6.89 31.81
C GLY A 435 -19.01 6.15 31.43
N THR A 436 -19.79 6.67 30.50
CA THR A 436 -21.06 6.05 30.10
C THR A 436 -20.84 5.15 28.86
N HIS A 437 -21.32 3.90 28.95
CA HIS A 437 -21.35 2.99 27.79
C HIS A 437 -22.26 3.57 26.72
N HIS A 438 -21.73 3.65 25.47
CA HIS A 438 -22.50 4.24 24.39
C HIS A 438 -22.15 3.61 23.04
N ARG A 439 -23.08 3.72 22.09
CA ARG A 439 -22.94 3.23 20.71
C ARG A 439 -23.81 4.05 19.77
N ILE A 440 -23.31 4.25 18.54
CA ILE A 440 -24.08 4.73 17.39
C ILE A 440 -24.33 3.58 16.44
N GLU A 441 -25.58 3.45 15.96
CA GLU A 441 -25.98 2.54 14.88
C GLU A 441 -26.70 3.33 13.80
N ASN A 442 -26.51 2.96 12.55
CA ASN A 442 -27.30 3.44 11.42
C ASN A 442 -28.34 2.36 11.02
N PRO A 443 -29.58 2.42 11.50
CA PRO A 443 -30.61 1.44 11.14
C PRO A 443 -31.18 1.66 9.73
N GLY A 444 -30.85 2.79 9.09
CA GLY A 444 -31.42 3.21 7.82
C GLY A 444 -30.73 2.59 6.59
N SER A 445 -31.34 2.81 5.42
CA SER A 445 -30.82 2.39 4.11
C SER A 445 -29.94 3.44 3.44
N LYS A 446 -29.81 4.63 4.03
CA LYS A 446 -28.94 5.72 3.56
C LYS A 446 -27.83 5.97 4.58
N PRO A 447 -26.70 6.57 4.16
CA PRO A 447 -25.64 6.94 5.10
C PRO A 447 -26.14 7.90 6.19
N LEU A 448 -25.70 7.66 7.43
CA LEU A 448 -25.94 8.53 8.56
C LEU A 448 -24.75 9.49 8.71
N GLN A 449 -25.02 10.78 8.91
CA GLN A 449 -24.01 11.80 9.18
C GLN A 449 -24.25 12.46 10.54
N ILE A 450 -23.19 12.53 11.32
CA ILE A 450 -23.21 13.11 12.69
C ILE A 450 -22.03 14.07 12.82
N ILE A 451 -22.26 15.19 13.49
CA ILE A 451 -21.20 16.01 14.07
C ILE A 451 -21.06 15.60 15.54
N GLU A 452 -19.88 15.21 15.91
CA GLU A 452 -19.48 14.83 17.24
C GLU A 452 -18.55 15.90 17.80
N VAL A 453 -18.93 16.47 18.95
CA VAL A 453 -18.07 17.37 19.73
C VAL A 453 -17.62 16.63 20.98
N GLN A 454 -16.34 16.37 21.10
CA GLN A 454 -15.69 15.78 22.26
C GLN A 454 -15.14 16.89 23.16
N ASN A 455 -15.42 16.82 24.48
CA ASN A 455 -14.89 17.74 25.49
C ASN A 455 -14.24 16.93 26.59
N GLY A 456 -13.02 17.28 26.97
CA GLY A 456 -12.34 16.60 28.06
C GLY A 456 -10.87 16.97 28.20
N THR A 457 -10.24 16.42 29.24
CA THR A 457 -8.82 16.66 29.55
C THR A 457 -7.89 15.82 28.68
N TYR A 458 -8.42 14.74 28.08
CA TYR A 458 -7.67 13.87 27.16
C TYR A 458 -8.58 13.37 26.05
N LEU A 459 -8.16 13.54 24.80
CA LEU A 459 -8.96 13.28 23.59
C LEU A 459 -8.33 12.22 22.65
N GLY A 460 -7.36 11.44 23.17
CA GLY A 460 -6.68 10.37 22.43
C GLY A 460 -7.63 9.20 22.10
N GLU A 461 -7.35 8.49 20.99
CA GLU A 461 -8.13 7.31 20.59
C GLU A 461 -7.86 6.09 21.51
N ASP A 462 -6.82 6.11 22.31
CA ASP A 462 -6.47 5.12 23.33
C ASP A 462 -7.33 5.23 24.61
N ASP A 463 -8.07 6.34 24.81
CA ASP A 463 -9.11 6.47 25.84
C ASP A 463 -10.38 5.65 25.51
N ILE A 464 -10.46 5.00 24.35
CA ILE A 464 -11.60 4.18 23.95
C ILE A 464 -11.51 2.79 24.58
N VAL A 465 -12.36 2.50 25.56
CA VAL A 465 -12.57 1.14 26.09
C VAL A 465 -13.72 0.49 25.32
N ARG A 466 -13.47 -0.64 24.65
CA ARG A 466 -14.46 -1.36 23.82
C ARG A 466 -14.98 -2.60 24.54
N PHE A 467 -16.29 -2.82 24.51
CA PHE A 467 -16.98 -3.96 25.15
C PHE A 467 -17.60 -4.92 24.12
N ASP A 468 -18.08 -4.41 23.00
CA ASP A 468 -18.65 -5.20 21.90
C ASP A 468 -18.32 -4.51 20.57
N ASP A 469 -17.70 -5.27 19.66
CA ASP A 469 -17.19 -4.75 18.38
C ASP A 469 -17.30 -5.79 17.28
N ASP A 470 -18.11 -5.51 16.27
CA ASP A 470 -18.33 -6.40 15.11
C ASP A 470 -17.07 -6.57 14.21
N TYR A 471 -16.02 -5.83 14.49
CA TYR A 471 -14.86 -5.69 13.61
C TYR A 471 -13.54 -6.22 14.22
N GLY A 472 -13.64 -6.90 15.38
CA GLY A 472 -12.51 -7.57 16.02
C GLY A 472 -11.42 -6.63 16.58
N ARG A 473 -11.80 -5.43 17.05
CA ARG A 473 -10.87 -4.44 17.65
C ARG A 473 -10.83 -4.49 19.18
N ILE A 474 -11.48 -5.45 19.80
CA ILE A 474 -11.35 -5.74 21.22
C ILE A 474 -10.01 -6.43 21.43
N LYS A 475 -9.20 -5.91 22.36
CA LYS A 475 -7.92 -6.50 22.76
C LYS A 475 -8.13 -7.57 23.82
#